data_4cb8906f01d058390d9d86aa120fb525
#
_entry.id   4cb8906f01d058390d9d86aa120fb525
#
_cell.length_a   1.000
_cell.length_b   1.000
_cell.length_c   1.000
_cell.angle_alpha   90.00
_cell.angle_beta   90.00
_cell.angle_gamma   90.00
#
_symmetry.space_group_name_H-M   'P 1'
#
loop_
_entity.id
_entity.type
_entity.pdbx_description
1 polymer ?
#
loop_
_entity_poly.entity_id
_entity_poly.type
_entity_poly.pdbx_seq_one_letter_code
_entity_poly.pdbx_strand_id
1 'polypeptide(L)'
;MSHRDLPAFVDGYGAVNPFRGVEPAPLVVARMATRVSPALSGRDKLLRDIDAAFDACRISDGATLSFHHHLRNGDQVLNQVLAVASRRGLRDLRIAASSIFPVHAPLVEHMRSGMVTRVSTAYVSGPVAAALSAGVLATPVVMQTHGGRARAIESGELHIDVAFVAAPAVPD
;
A
#
# COMPACT_ATOMS: atom_id res chain seq x y z
N MET A 1 -10.89 -31.81 21.14
CA MET A 1 -10.38 -31.60 19.77
C MET A 1 -9.26 -32.61 19.57
N SER A 2 -9.42 -33.55 18.65
CA SER A 2 -8.46 -34.62 18.38
C SER A 2 -7.17 -34.02 17.82
N HIS A 3 -6.05 -34.17 18.54
CA HIS A 3 -4.74 -33.97 17.96
C HIS A 3 -4.60 -34.92 16.76
N ARG A 4 -4.56 -34.37 15.55
CA ARG A 4 -4.14 -35.17 14.39
C ARG A 4 -2.67 -35.47 14.60
N ASP A 5 -2.32 -36.74 14.63
CA ASP A 5 -0.94 -37.20 14.65
C ASP A 5 -0.28 -36.74 13.34
N LEU A 6 0.53 -35.68 13.45
CA LEU A 6 1.33 -35.20 12.33
C LEU A 6 2.58 -36.07 12.22
N PRO A 7 3.01 -36.48 11.02
CA PRO A 7 4.27 -37.19 10.85
C PRO A 7 5.42 -36.34 11.34
N ALA A 8 6.41 -36.92 12.00
CA ALA A 8 7.59 -36.22 12.46
C ALA A 8 8.49 -35.75 11.31
N PHE A 9 8.35 -36.38 10.15
CA PHE A 9 9.15 -36.10 8.96
C PHE A 9 8.33 -36.34 7.70
N VAL A 10 8.49 -35.47 6.69
CA VAL A 10 7.91 -35.63 5.36
C VAL A 10 9.02 -35.67 4.33
N ASP A 11 9.04 -36.72 3.52
CA ASP A 11 10.06 -36.92 2.50
C ASP A 11 10.04 -35.75 1.47
N GLY A 12 11.20 -35.22 1.15
CA GLY A 12 11.37 -34.02 0.32
C GLY A 12 11.13 -32.68 1.02
N TYR A 13 10.57 -32.66 2.25
CA TYR A 13 10.32 -31.42 3.02
C TYR A 13 11.09 -31.36 4.36
N GLY A 14 11.53 -32.49 4.89
CA GLY A 14 12.26 -32.56 6.13
C GLY A 14 11.40 -32.73 7.38
N ALA A 15 11.94 -32.34 8.54
CA ALA A 15 11.27 -32.47 9.82
C ALA A 15 10.04 -31.55 9.92
N VAL A 16 8.94 -32.10 10.39
CA VAL A 16 7.68 -31.35 10.59
C VAL A 16 7.70 -30.72 11.98
N ASN A 17 7.66 -29.40 12.02
CA ASN A 17 7.44 -28.66 13.25
C ASN A 17 5.97 -28.25 13.35
N PRO A 18 5.18 -28.87 14.25
CA PRO A 18 3.78 -28.49 14.39
C PRO A 18 3.64 -27.00 14.75
N PHE A 19 2.70 -26.32 14.09
CA PHE A 19 2.38 -24.94 14.46
C PHE A 19 1.82 -24.91 15.89
N ARG A 20 2.54 -24.28 16.80
CA ARG A 20 2.19 -24.18 18.23
C ARG A 20 1.28 -23.00 18.56
N GLY A 21 0.73 -22.36 17.55
CA GLY A 21 0.03 -21.08 17.69
C GLY A 21 1.00 -19.90 17.63
N VAL A 22 0.44 -18.73 17.46
CA VAL A 22 1.17 -17.46 17.69
C VAL A 22 1.03 -17.20 19.17
N GLU A 23 2.13 -17.22 19.92
CA GLU A 23 2.10 -16.60 21.24
C GLU A 23 1.62 -15.16 21.02
N PRO A 24 0.59 -14.71 21.74
CA PRO A 24 0.19 -13.32 21.63
C PRO A 24 1.43 -12.50 21.95
N ALA A 25 1.94 -11.81 20.92
CA ALA A 25 2.98 -10.81 21.16
C ALA A 25 2.47 -9.92 22.31
N PRO A 26 3.34 -9.59 23.29
CA PRO A 26 2.92 -8.66 24.32
C PRO A 26 2.33 -7.47 23.61
N LEU A 27 1.08 -7.15 23.93
CA LEU A 27 0.33 -6.04 23.38
C LEU A 27 1.07 -4.75 23.70
N VAL A 28 2.15 -4.48 23.01
CA VAL A 28 2.67 -3.14 22.87
C VAL A 28 1.71 -2.44 21.91
N VAL A 29 0.54 -2.18 22.43
CA VAL A 29 -0.48 -1.40 21.76
C VAL A 29 -0.08 0.06 21.88
N ALA A 30 0.92 0.46 21.13
CA ALA A 30 0.86 1.79 20.58
C ALA A 30 -0.22 1.74 19.51
N ARG A 31 -1.49 1.74 19.91
CA ARG A 31 -2.60 2.03 19.02
C ARG A 31 -2.41 3.46 18.55
N MET A 32 -1.69 3.64 17.50
CA MET A 32 -1.82 4.82 16.67
C MET A 32 -3.14 4.66 15.89
N ALA A 33 -4.26 4.61 16.63
CA ALA A 33 -5.54 4.82 16.03
C ALA A 33 -5.45 6.15 15.29
N THR A 34 -5.65 6.11 13.98
CA THR A 34 -5.78 7.32 13.17
C THR A 34 -6.77 8.20 13.88
N ARG A 35 -6.31 9.30 14.49
CA ARG A 35 -7.20 10.24 15.16
C ARG A 35 -8.02 10.91 14.08
N VAL A 36 -9.24 10.46 13.89
CA VAL A 36 -10.21 11.22 13.11
C VAL A 36 -10.33 12.57 13.81
N SER A 37 -9.81 13.61 13.17
CA SER A 37 -9.86 14.94 13.78
C SER A 37 -11.32 15.39 13.91
N PRO A 38 -11.82 15.66 15.14
CA PRO A 38 -13.16 16.19 15.32
C PRO A 38 -13.37 17.53 14.63
N ALA A 39 -12.28 18.25 14.33
CA ALA A 39 -12.31 19.54 13.64
C ALA A 39 -12.87 19.47 12.20
N LEU A 40 -12.97 18.28 11.61
CA LEU A 40 -13.57 18.08 10.30
C LEU A 40 -15.02 17.59 10.35
N SER A 41 -15.57 17.38 11.54
CA SER A 41 -16.99 17.06 11.73
C SER A 41 -17.85 18.29 11.37
N GLY A 42 -18.76 18.13 10.41
CA GLY A 42 -19.66 19.20 9.95
C GLY A 42 -19.08 20.18 8.92
N ARG A 43 -17.86 19.98 8.43
CA ARG A 43 -17.33 20.73 7.27
C ARG A 43 -17.65 19.99 5.97
N ASP A 44 -17.89 20.75 4.92
CA ASP A 44 -17.90 20.22 3.56
C ASP A 44 -16.53 19.59 3.29
N LYS A 45 -16.55 18.30 2.94
CA LYS A 45 -15.36 17.51 2.63
C LYS A 45 -15.16 17.35 1.12
N LEU A 46 -16.07 17.92 0.33
CA LEU A 46 -15.96 17.88 -1.11
C LEU A 46 -14.83 18.81 -1.57
N LEU A 47 -13.87 18.26 -2.29
CA LEU A 47 -12.79 19.00 -2.92
C LEU A 47 -13.02 19.04 -4.43
N ARG A 48 -12.65 20.15 -5.07
CA ARG A 48 -12.88 20.36 -6.50
C ARG A 48 -12.11 19.37 -7.39
N ASP A 49 -10.94 18.92 -6.96
CA ASP A 49 -10.03 18.07 -7.74
C ASP A 49 -8.95 17.42 -6.85
N ILE A 50 -8.16 16.54 -7.45
CA ILE A 50 -7.04 15.87 -6.79
C ILE A 50 -5.95 16.88 -6.37
N ASP A 51 -5.77 17.95 -7.12
CA ASP A 51 -4.77 18.99 -6.82
C ASP A 51 -5.10 19.69 -5.49
N ALA A 52 -6.37 20.02 -5.27
CA ALA A 52 -6.85 20.55 -4.00
C ALA A 52 -6.65 19.56 -2.84
N ALA A 53 -6.70 18.24 -3.11
CA ALA A 53 -6.42 17.24 -2.09
C ALA A 53 -4.95 17.25 -1.66
N PHE A 54 -4.01 17.52 -2.56
CA PHE A 54 -2.58 17.68 -2.21
C PHE A 54 -2.38 18.82 -1.22
N ASP A 55 -3.06 19.96 -1.42
CA ASP A 55 -2.98 21.09 -0.52
C ASP A 55 -3.63 20.79 0.84
N ALA A 56 -4.85 20.24 0.80
CA ALA A 56 -5.60 19.91 2.01
C ALA A 56 -4.88 18.88 2.89
N CYS A 57 -4.22 17.89 2.28
CA CYS A 57 -3.46 16.83 2.97
C CYS A 57 -1.99 17.21 3.18
N ARG A 58 -1.52 18.34 2.67
CA ARG A 58 -0.12 18.81 2.76
C ARG A 58 0.87 17.76 2.27
N ILE A 59 0.57 17.14 1.11
CA ILE A 59 1.44 16.12 0.52
C ILE A 59 2.74 16.76 0.07
N SER A 60 3.86 16.21 0.53
CA SER A 60 5.21 16.70 0.28
C SER A 60 6.16 15.57 -0.12
N ASP A 61 7.39 15.90 -0.40
CA ASP A 61 8.45 14.92 -0.67
C ASP A 61 8.56 13.89 0.45
N GLY A 62 8.84 12.65 0.10
CA GLY A 62 8.96 11.52 1.02
C GLY A 62 7.63 10.93 1.47
N ALA A 63 6.49 11.50 1.08
CA ALA A 63 5.18 11.02 1.51
C ALA A 63 4.89 9.58 1.03
N THR A 64 4.22 8.81 1.88
CA THR A 64 3.70 7.48 1.56
C THR A 64 2.25 7.57 1.15
N LEU A 65 1.97 7.31 -0.12
CA LEU A 65 0.65 7.35 -0.70
C LEU A 65 0.08 5.93 -0.80
N SER A 66 -1.06 5.71 -0.19
CA SER A 66 -1.74 4.41 -0.19
C SER A 66 -2.85 4.38 -1.22
N PHE A 67 -2.98 3.26 -1.92
CA PHE A 67 -4.03 3.00 -2.90
C PHE A 67 -4.68 1.66 -2.62
N HIS A 68 -6.01 1.64 -2.68
CA HIS A 68 -6.77 0.41 -2.56
C HIS A 68 -7.74 0.30 -3.73
N HIS A 69 -7.59 -0.78 -4.48
CA HIS A 69 -8.43 -1.07 -5.65
C HIS A 69 -9.44 -2.15 -5.32
N HIS A 70 -10.71 -1.89 -5.62
CA HIS A 70 -11.77 -2.89 -5.59
C HIS A 70 -12.25 -3.26 -7.00
N LEU A 71 -11.73 -2.59 -8.03
CA LEU A 71 -12.00 -2.90 -9.42
C LEU A 71 -11.05 -3.98 -9.93
N ARG A 72 -11.57 -4.95 -10.68
CA ARG A 72 -10.86 -6.19 -11.07
C ARG A 72 -9.51 -5.95 -11.76
N ASN A 73 -9.41 -4.94 -12.62
CA ASN A 73 -8.20 -4.63 -13.40
C ASN A 73 -7.52 -3.34 -12.94
N GLY A 74 -7.82 -2.88 -11.74
CA GLY A 74 -7.39 -1.59 -11.21
C GLY A 74 -8.26 -0.44 -11.73
N ASP A 75 -7.88 0.75 -11.31
CA ASP A 75 -8.50 2.02 -11.69
C ASP A 75 -7.43 3.04 -12.08
N GLN A 76 -7.84 4.25 -12.41
CA GLN A 76 -6.94 5.31 -12.84
C GLN A 76 -6.49 6.25 -11.71
N VAL A 77 -6.96 6.04 -10.48
CA VAL A 77 -6.69 6.99 -9.37
C VAL A 77 -5.20 7.10 -9.08
N LEU A 78 -4.48 5.97 -9.04
CA LEU A 78 -3.02 5.99 -8.87
C LEU A 78 -2.34 6.84 -9.96
N ASN A 79 -2.69 6.62 -11.22
CA ASN A 79 -2.09 7.37 -12.34
C ASN A 79 -2.40 8.86 -12.26
N GLN A 80 -3.64 9.23 -11.92
CA GLN A 80 -4.08 10.63 -11.80
C GLN A 80 -3.36 11.33 -10.64
N VAL A 81 -3.24 10.67 -9.49
CA VAL A 81 -2.53 11.20 -8.32
C VAL A 81 -1.05 11.40 -8.64
N LEU A 82 -0.40 10.43 -9.26
CA LEU A 82 1.01 10.56 -9.64
C LEU A 82 1.25 11.61 -10.73
N ALA A 83 0.30 11.81 -11.64
CA ALA A 83 0.36 12.90 -12.61
C ALA A 83 0.33 14.29 -11.92
N VAL A 84 -0.48 14.45 -10.87
CA VAL A 84 -0.49 15.68 -10.05
C VAL A 84 0.84 15.83 -9.32
N ALA A 85 1.32 14.79 -8.65
CA ALA A 85 2.61 14.80 -7.96
C ALA A 85 3.77 15.20 -8.89
N SER A 86 3.76 14.67 -10.11
CA SER A 86 4.77 14.98 -11.14
C SER A 86 4.73 16.46 -11.55
N ARG A 87 3.54 17.03 -11.80
CA ARG A 87 3.40 18.45 -12.12
C ARG A 87 3.85 19.36 -10.98
N ARG A 88 3.69 18.90 -9.73
CA ARG A 88 4.15 19.63 -8.53
C ARG A 88 5.65 19.45 -8.27
N GLY A 89 6.33 18.61 -9.04
CA GLY A 89 7.77 18.36 -8.88
C GLY A 89 8.15 17.54 -7.66
N LEU A 90 7.20 16.82 -7.07
CA LEU A 90 7.44 16.02 -5.86
C LEU A 90 8.43 14.89 -6.12
N ARG A 91 9.15 14.49 -5.08
CA ARG A 91 10.22 13.49 -5.10
C ARG A 91 10.13 12.54 -3.92
N ASP A 92 10.85 11.42 -4.02
CA ASP A 92 11.00 10.41 -2.97
C ASP A 92 9.66 9.83 -2.47
N LEU A 93 8.62 9.82 -3.31
CA LEU A 93 7.33 9.28 -2.93
C LEU A 93 7.41 7.76 -2.73
N ARG A 94 6.61 7.26 -1.80
CA ARG A 94 6.46 5.85 -1.50
C ARG A 94 5.05 5.41 -1.85
N ILE A 95 4.94 4.33 -2.63
CA ILE A 95 3.65 3.79 -3.04
C ILE A 95 3.33 2.56 -2.21
N ALA A 96 2.21 2.61 -1.48
CA ALA A 96 1.67 1.50 -0.73
C ALA A 96 0.32 1.08 -1.33
N ALA A 97 0.36 0.24 -2.36
CA ALA A 97 -0.84 -0.20 -3.07
C ALA A 97 -1.26 -1.60 -2.65
N SER A 98 -2.57 -1.87 -2.56
CA SER A 98 -3.06 -3.23 -2.36
C SER A 98 -2.72 -4.14 -3.54
N SER A 99 -2.76 -3.59 -4.76
CA SER A 99 -2.41 -4.29 -5.99
C SER A 99 -1.97 -3.30 -7.06
N ILE A 100 -1.09 -3.73 -7.95
CA ILE A 100 -0.63 -2.95 -9.10
C ILE A 100 -0.89 -3.77 -10.37
N PHE A 101 -1.69 -3.20 -11.28
CA PHE A 101 -2.16 -3.85 -12.49
C PHE A 101 -1.50 -3.24 -13.75
N PRO A 102 -1.65 -3.86 -14.93
CA PRO A 102 -1.09 -3.31 -16.17
C PRO A 102 -1.53 -1.88 -16.49
N VAL A 103 -2.72 -1.47 -16.06
CA VAL A 103 -3.23 -0.09 -16.23
C VAL A 103 -2.33 0.95 -15.56
N HIS A 104 -1.54 0.55 -14.56
CA HIS A 104 -0.60 1.42 -13.85
C HIS A 104 0.79 1.50 -14.52
N ALA A 105 0.91 1.13 -15.79
CA ALA A 105 2.17 1.21 -16.54
C ALA A 105 2.90 2.57 -16.42
N PRO A 106 2.23 3.74 -16.35
CA PRO A 106 2.91 5.03 -16.15
C PRO A 106 3.78 5.10 -14.88
N LEU A 107 3.50 4.28 -13.85
CA LEU A 107 4.32 4.20 -12.64
C LEU A 107 5.79 3.88 -12.94
N VAL A 108 6.09 3.17 -14.03
CA VAL A 108 7.46 2.82 -14.43
C VAL A 108 8.31 4.08 -14.65
N GLU A 109 7.77 5.08 -15.33
CA GLU A 109 8.49 6.34 -15.57
C GLU A 109 8.69 7.15 -14.29
N HIS A 110 7.72 7.11 -13.38
CA HIS A 110 7.85 7.76 -12.07
C HIS A 110 8.92 7.08 -11.20
N MET A 111 9.10 5.78 -11.31
CA MET A 111 10.22 5.07 -10.67
C MET A 111 11.57 5.42 -11.31
N ARG A 112 11.65 5.44 -12.64
CA ARG A 112 12.88 5.79 -13.37
C ARG A 112 13.35 7.21 -13.09
N SER A 113 12.42 8.15 -12.99
CA SER A 113 12.73 9.56 -12.68
C SER A 113 13.11 9.82 -11.23
N GLY A 114 13.01 8.83 -10.35
CA GLY A 114 13.24 8.99 -8.90
C GLY A 114 12.11 9.74 -8.19
N MET A 115 10.99 9.99 -8.85
CA MET A 115 9.81 10.54 -8.17
C MET A 115 9.22 9.50 -7.21
N VAL A 116 9.17 8.23 -7.61
CA VAL A 116 8.80 7.11 -6.76
C VAL A 116 10.04 6.27 -6.46
N THR A 117 10.38 6.12 -5.20
CA THR A 117 11.60 5.44 -4.75
C THR A 117 11.34 4.13 -4.00
N ARG A 118 10.12 3.92 -3.53
CA ARG A 118 9.73 2.72 -2.78
C ARG A 118 8.34 2.26 -3.16
N VAL A 119 8.18 0.93 -3.23
CA VAL A 119 6.90 0.29 -3.51
C VAL A 119 6.65 -0.81 -2.49
N SER A 120 5.46 -0.82 -1.88
CA SER A 120 4.92 -1.89 -1.07
C SER A 120 3.58 -2.32 -1.64
N THR A 121 3.38 -3.61 -1.90
CA THR A 121 2.16 -4.12 -2.52
C THR A 121 1.91 -5.59 -2.17
N ALA A 122 0.68 -6.07 -2.35
CA ALA A 122 0.37 -7.49 -2.23
C ALA A 122 0.36 -8.22 -3.59
N TYR A 123 0.23 -7.47 -4.67
CA TYR A 123 0.20 -8.01 -6.03
C TYR A 123 0.73 -7.00 -7.04
N VAL A 124 1.51 -7.46 -7.99
CA VAL A 124 1.97 -6.65 -9.12
C VAL A 124 2.02 -7.48 -10.40
N SER A 125 1.62 -6.88 -11.51
CA SER A 125 1.64 -7.51 -12.82
C SER A 125 1.95 -6.51 -13.95
N GLY A 126 2.18 -7.04 -15.16
CA GLY A 126 2.42 -6.26 -16.35
C GLY A 126 3.73 -5.47 -16.35
N PRO A 127 3.78 -4.30 -17.01
CA PRO A 127 5.01 -3.53 -17.18
C PRO A 127 5.69 -3.13 -15.87
N VAL A 128 4.91 -2.87 -14.81
CA VAL A 128 5.46 -2.51 -13.49
C VAL A 128 6.19 -3.70 -12.89
N ALA A 129 5.61 -4.91 -12.95
CA ALA A 129 6.27 -6.11 -12.47
C ALA A 129 7.59 -6.37 -13.20
N ALA A 130 7.60 -6.22 -14.52
CA ALA A 130 8.80 -6.37 -15.34
C ALA A 130 9.89 -5.35 -14.94
N ALA A 131 9.53 -4.08 -14.74
CA ALA A 131 10.46 -3.04 -14.36
C ALA A 131 11.03 -3.28 -12.94
N LEU A 132 10.21 -3.69 -11.98
CA LEU A 132 10.65 -4.04 -10.63
C LEU A 132 11.61 -5.23 -10.63
N SER A 133 11.30 -6.28 -11.42
CA SER A 133 12.16 -7.44 -11.57
C SER A 133 13.50 -7.10 -12.25
N ALA A 134 13.53 -6.08 -13.08
CA ALA A 134 14.74 -5.55 -13.72
C ALA A 134 15.53 -4.58 -12.81
N GLY A 135 15.09 -4.36 -11.56
CA GLY A 135 15.81 -3.53 -10.59
C GLY A 135 15.68 -2.03 -10.84
N VAL A 136 14.50 -1.57 -11.32
CA VAL A 136 14.25 -0.13 -11.55
C VAL A 136 14.36 0.72 -10.28
N LEU A 137 14.11 0.12 -9.12
CA LEU A 137 14.26 0.77 -7.81
C LEU A 137 15.61 0.41 -7.19
N ALA A 138 16.23 1.36 -6.52
CA ALA A 138 17.44 1.13 -5.72
C ALA A 138 17.16 0.32 -4.45
N THR A 139 15.93 0.36 -3.95
CA THR A 139 15.48 -0.41 -2.77
C THR A 139 14.58 -1.56 -3.21
N PRO A 140 14.66 -2.74 -2.56
CA PRO A 140 13.75 -3.85 -2.88
C PRO A 140 12.28 -3.46 -2.70
N VAL A 141 11.42 -3.98 -3.58
CA VAL A 141 9.99 -3.90 -3.38
C VAL A 141 9.58 -4.77 -2.17
N VAL A 142 8.68 -4.27 -1.35
CA VAL A 142 8.13 -5.02 -0.23
C VAL A 142 6.84 -5.71 -0.66
N MET A 143 6.85 -7.03 -0.68
CA MET A 143 5.67 -7.85 -0.99
C MET A 143 5.06 -8.39 0.29
N GLN A 144 3.78 -8.11 0.49
CA GLN A 144 3.02 -8.54 1.67
C GLN A 144 1.69 -9.16 1.25
N THR A 145 1.18 -10.10 2.03
CA THR A 145 -0.22 -10.53 1.86
C THR A 145 -1.18 -9.37 2.19
N HIS A 146 -2.44 -9.46 1.75
CA HIS A 146 -3.44 -8.46 2.11
C HIS A 146 -3.58 -8.30 3.63
N GLY A 147 -3.61 -9.40 4.38
CA GLY A 147 -3.62 -9.37 5.86
C GLY A 147 -2.31 -8.83 6.45
N GLY A 148 -1.17 -9.20 5.88
CA GLY A 148 0.14 -8.68 6.27
C GLY A 148 0.24 -7.16 6.09
N ARG A 149 -0.32 -6.63 5.01
CA ARG A 149 -0.39 -5.18 4.77
C ARG A 149 -1.24 -4.47 5.84
N ALA A 150 -2.43 -5.00 6.14
CA ALA A 150 -3.29 -4.44 7.18
C ALA A 150 -2.58 -4.42 8.53
N ARG A 151 -1.95 -5.53 8.91
CA ARG A 151 -1.14 -5.62 10.13
C ARG A 151 0.01 -4.59 10.15
N ALA A 152 0.74 -4.46 9.06
CA ALA A 152 1.86 -3.54 8.97
C ALA A 152 1.43 -2.06 9.13
N ILE A 153 0.26 -1.70 8.59
CA ILE A 153 -0.33 -0.37 8.77
C ILE A 153 -0.75 -0.17 10.23
N GLU A 154 -1.45 -1.16 10.81
CA GLU A 154 -1.94 -1.07 12.19
C GLU A 154 -0.80 -1.02 13.21
N SER A 155 0.27 -1.77 12.99
CA SER A 155 1.46 -1.78 13.85
C SER A 155 2.38 -0.55 13.67
N GLY A 156 2.15 0.27 12.64
CA GLY A 156 3.02 1.40 12.29
C GLY A 156 4.29 1.01 11.51
N GLU A 157 4.46 -0.27 11.18
CA GLU A 157 5.58 -0.74 10.34
C GLU A 157 5.50 -0.16 8.91
N LEU A 158 4.28 0.01 8.39
CA LEU A 158 3.99 0.71 7.15
C LEU A 158 3.20 1.99 7.48
N HIS A 159 3.90 3.11 7.61
CA HIS A 159 3.28 4.40 7.79
C HIS A 159 2.61 4.86 6.49
N ILE A 160 1.39 5.37 6.58
CA ILE A 160 0.62 5.95 5.46
C ILE A 160 0.34 7.42 5.80
N ASP A 161 0.77 8.33 4.94
CA ASP A 161 0.47 9.76 5.09
C ASP A 161 -0.91 10.08 4.51
N VAL A 162 -1.21 9.58 3.31
CA VAL A 162 -2.51 9.79 2.65
C VAL A 162 -2.97 8.53 1.94
N ALA A 163 -4.25 8.20 2.06
CA ALA A 163 -4.88 7.11 1.34
C ALA A 163 -5.86 7.63 0.28
N PHE A 164 -5.73 7.10 -0.94
CA PHE A 164 -6.65 7.34 -2.05
C PHE A 164 -7.43 6.07 -2.34
N VAL A 165 -8.74 6.20 -2.37
CA VAL A 165 -9.67 5.09 -2.62
C VAL A 165 -10.58 5.47 -3.79
N ALA A 166 -10.64 4.60 -4.80
CA ALA A 166 -11.56 4.78 -5.91
C ALA A 166 -12.99 4.41 -5.49
N ALA A 167 -13.96 5.17 -5.96
CA ALA A 167 -15.37 4.85 -5.82
C ALA A 167 -16.07 4.98 -7.19
N PRO A 168 -16.99 4.06 -7.54
CA PRO A 168 -17.68 4.13 -8.82
C PRO A 168 -18.72 5.28 -8.87
N ALA A 169 -19.22 5.69 -7.71
CA ALA A 169 -20.15 6.81 -7.54
C ALA A 169 -20.04 7.36 -6.12
N VAL A 170 -20.34 8.63 -5.98
CA VAL A 170 -20.52 9.30 -4.70
C VAL A 170 -21.98 9.74 -4.65
N PRO A 171 -22.76 9.37 -3.63
CA PRO A 171 -24.13 9.89 -3.48
C PRO A 171 -24.08 11.39 -3.21
N ASP A 172 -25.12 12.08 -3.69
CA ASP A 172 -25.34 13.51 -3.48
C ASP A 172 -25.57 13.84 -2.00
#